data_965ee5282081e205e4a5f3beb482dfa5
#
_entry.id   965ee5282081e205e4a5f3beb482dfa5
#
_cell.length_a   1.000
_cell.length_b   1.000
_cell.length_c   1.000
_cell.angle_alpha   90.00
_cell.angle_beta   90.00
_cell.angle_gamma   90.00
#
_symmetry.space_group_name_H-M   'P 1'
#
loop_
_entity.id
_entity.type
_entity.pdbx_description
1 polymer ?
#
loop_
_entity_poly.entity_id
_entity_poly.type
_entity_poly.pdbx_seq_one_letter_code
_entity_poly.pdbx_strand_id
1 'polypeptide(L)'
;HSKYSRATSKALSPEGLIDAARIKGIDVIGTGDFTHPKYLNELKEKLIPHPDKSGFFVLKTMKRVADAPVFMLTQEISCVYTDKGKGRRNHILIVLPNFDAVDRLSTALQKIGNLASDGRPILGMSARDLSEHALLADSGALIIPAHIWTPWFSTFGSKSGYDSIVECFHDMALHIAAVETGLSSDPLMNWRVSELDRYAIVSHGDAHSPRKVGREATVYEVASPSYENIRDALKASARLDKTRLPKNYIAYTIEFYPEEGKYHFDGHRACDVSFAPEETKKNNGLCPQCRKPL
;
A
#
# COMPACT_ATOMS: atom_id res chain seq x y z
N HIS A 1 1.83 3.39 -8.16
CA HIS A 1 1.19 4.52 -8.88
C HIS A 1 1.45 4.45 -10.37
N SER A 2 0.68 5.22 -11.15
CA SER A 2 0.84 5.39 -12.60
C SER A 2 1.17 6.84 -12.97
N LYS A 3 1.36 7.07 -14.26
CA LYS A 3 1.53 8.42 -14.83
C LYS A 3 0.34 9.38 -14.63
N TYR A 4 -0.78 8.88 -14.10
CA TYR A 4 -1.99 9.68 -13.81
C TYR A 4 -2.06 10.16 -12.35
N SER A 5 -1.21 9.65 -11.46
CA SER A 5 -1.11 10.16 -10.10
C SER A 5 -0.31 11.46 -10.04
N ARG A 6 -0.66 12.30 -9.06
CA ARG A 6 0.05 13.55 -8.79
C ARG A 6 1.50 13.28 -8.39
N ALA A 7 2.39 14.13 -8.84
CA ALA A 7 3.83 14.10 -8.55
C ALA A 7 4.55 12.81 -9.03
N THR A 8 3.99 12.10 -9.99
CA THR A 8 4.59 10.90 -10.58
C THR A 8 5.23 11.17 -11.94
N SER A 9 6.17 10.30 -12.31
CA SER A 9 6.81 10.32 -13.61
C SER A 9 5.84 9.86 -14.71
N LYS A 10 5.87 10.52 -15.87
CA LYS A 10 5.13 10.07 -17.06
C LYS A 10 5.59 8.71 -17.59
N ALA A 11 6.78 8.26 -17.19
CA ALA A 11 7.30 6.93 -17.53
C ALA A 11 6.68 5.78 -16.70
N LEU A 12 5.81 6.07 -15.72
CA LEU A 12 5.02 5.04 -15.01
C LEU A 12 3.82 4.59 -15.88
N SER A 13 4.12 4.04 -17.04
CA SER A 13 3.21 3.27 -17.89
C SER A 13 3.36 1.78 -17.60
N PRO A 14 2.44 0.92 -18.08
CA PRO A 14 2.60 -0.53 -17.93
C PRO A 14 3.95 -1.05 -18.46
N GLU A 15 4.43 -0.54 -19.58
CA GLU A 15 5.75 -0.90 -20.14
C GLU A 15 6.89 -0.44 -19.22
N GLY A 16 6.84 0.82 -18.78
CA GLY A 16 7.88 1.39 -17.89
C GLY A 16 7.95 0.69 -16.53
N LEU A 17 6.82 0.21 -16.01
CA LEU A 17 6.77 -0.61 -14.79
C LEU A 17 7.43 -1.98 -15.00
N ILE A 18 7.13 -2.67 -16.10
CA ILE A 18 7.76 -3.97 -16.43
C ILE A 18 9.27 -3.83 -16.66
N ASP A 19 9.70 -2.79 -17.37
CA ASP A 19 11.13 -2.56 -17.60
C ASP A 19 11.87 -2.29 -16.28
N ALA A 20 11.26 -1.49 -15.39
CA ALA A 20 11.80 -1.27 -14.05
C ALA A 20 11.83 -2.55 -13.21
N ALA A 21 10.78 -3.36 -13.25
CA ALA A 21 10.70 -4.63 -12.56
C ALA A 21 11.81 -5.59 -13.01
N ARG A 22 12.05 -5.71 -14.33
CA ARG A 22 13.16 -6.53 -14.88
C ARG A 22 14.53 -6.08 -14.39
N ILE A 23 14.80 -4.78 -14.42
CA ILE A 23 16.09 -4.22 -13.97
C ILE A 23 16.33 -4.49 -12.49
N LYS A 24 15.26 -4.51 -11.69
CA LYS A 24 15.31 -4.63 -10.23
C LYS A 24 15.12 -6.05 -9.71
N GLY A 25 14.86 -7.02 -10.57
CA GLY A 25 14.60 -8.41 -10.17
C GLY A 25 13.27 -8.56 -9.41
N ILE A 26 12.25 -7.78 -9.77
CA ILE A 26 10.90 -7.87 -9.20
C ILE A 26 10.04 -8.76 -10.07
N ASP A 27 9.52 -9.86 -9.51
CA ASP A 27 8.69 -10.82 -10.23
C ASP A 27 7.24 -10.37 -10.38
N VAL A 28 6.69 -9.71 -9.33
CA VAL A 28 5.30 -9.25 -9.28
C VAL A 28 5.27 -7.77 -8.98
N ILE A 29 4.64 -6.97 -9.86
CA ILE A 29 4.52 -5.53 -9.68
C ILE A 29 3.05 -5.10 -9.71
N GLY A 30 2.66 -4.18 -8.85
CA GLY A 30 1.32 -3.58 -8.86
C GLY A 30 1.15 -2.64 -10.06
N THR A 31 -0.04 -2.68 -10.69
CA THR A 31 -0.38 -1.72 -11.76
C THR A 31 -0.44 -0.28 -11.24
N GLY A 32 -0.87 -0.11 -9.99
CA GLY A 32 -1.31 1.19 -9.48
C GLY A 32 -2.59 1.67 -10.18
N ASP A 33 -3.26 2.61 -9.58
CA ASP A 33 -4.23 3.56 -10.16
C ASP A 33 -5.35 2.98 -11.06
N PHE A 34 -5.75 1.71 -10.85
CA PHE A 34 -6.73 1.05 -11.71
C PHE A 34 -8.12 1.72 -11.70
N THR A 35 -8.45 2.56 -10.70
CA THR A 35 -9.72 3.28 -10.69
C THR A 35 -9.75 4.50 -11.62
N HIS A 36 -8.59 5.01 -12.06
CA HIS A 36 -8.53 6.14 -12.97
C HIS A 36 -9.04 5.74 -14.38
N PRO A 37 -10.12 6.34 -14.92
CA PRO A 37 -10.79 5.80 -16.12
C PRO A 37 -9.89 5.65 -17.34
N LYS A 38 -9.03 6.64 -17.61
CA LYS A 38 -8.09 6.57 -18.75
C LYS A 38 -7.03 5.47 -18.55
N TYR A 39 -6.58 5.28 -17.30
CA TYR A 39 -5.58 4.25 -17.03
C TYR A 39 -6.19 2.84 -17.03
N LEU A 40 -7.42 2.68 -16.50
CA LEU A 40 -8.15 1.42 -16.58
C LEU A 40 -8.36 0.96 -18.03
N ASN A 41 -8.74 1.88 -18.92
CA ASN A 41 -8.85 1.59 -20.34
C ASN A 41 -7.48 1.14 -20.92
N GLU A 42 -6.41 1.88 -20.62
CA GLU A 42 -5.05 1.51 -21.05
C GLU A 42 -4.63 0.12 -20.52
N LEU A 43 -4.93 -0.19 -19.25
CA LEU A 43 -4.66 -1.51 -18.68
C LEU A 43 -5.41 -2.62 -19.43
N LYS A 44 -6.71 -2.45 -19.68
CA LYS A 44 -7.53 -3.42 -20.42
C LYS A 44 -7.08 -3.61 -21.89
N GLU A 45 -6.61 -2.53 -22.51
CA GLU A 45 -6.05 -2.59 -23.87
C GLU A 45 -4.72 -3.34 -23.92
N LYS A 46 -3.85 -3.15 -22.92
CA LYS A 46 -2.47 -3.63 -22.94
C LYS A 46 -2.22 -4.94 -22.23
N LEU A 47 -3.05 -5.30 -21.25
CA LEU A 47 -2.86 -6.48 -20.42
C LEU A 47 -3.78 -7.62 -20.83
N ILE A 48 -3.27 -8.84 -20.66
CA ILE A 48 -4.04 -10.08 -20.70
C ILE A 48 -3.75 -10.92 -19.47
N PRO A 49 -4.68 -11.79 -19.03
CA PRO A 49 -4.40 -12.75 -17.98
C PRO A 49 -3.18 -13.61 -18.34
N HIS A 50 -2.34 -13.88 -17.35
CA HIS A 50 -1.23 -14.83 -17.54
C HIS A 50 -1.79 -16.25 -17.72
N PRO A 51 -1.31 -17.04 -18.71
CA PRO A 51 -1.89 -18.35 -19.02
C PRO A 51 -1.81 -19.34 -17.86
N ASP A 52 -0.72 -19.31 -17.06
CA ASP A 52 -0.42 -20.33 -16.05
C ASP A 52 -0.42 -19.78 -14.60
N LYS A 53 -0.56 -18.46 -14.42
CA LYS A 53 -0.48 -17.80 -13.09
C LYS A 53 -1.77 -17.03 -12.82
N SER A 54 -2.73 -17.68 -12.18
CA SER A 54 -4.07 -17.12 -11.89
C SER A 54 -3.98 -15.79 -11.14
N GLY A 55 -4.83 -14.83 -11.55
CA GLY A 55 -4.92 -13.49 -10.97
C GLY A 55 -3.75 -12.56 -11.29
N PHE A 56 -2.82 -13.00 -12.15
CA PHE A 56 -1.74 -12.16 -12.69
C PHE A 56 -1.98 -11.81 -14.15
N PHE A 57 -1.35 -10.72 -14.57
CA PHE A 57 -1.49 -10.17 -15.92
C PHE A 57 -0.12 -9.90 -16.53
N VAL A 58 -0.07 -9.93 -17.88
CA VAL A 58 1.13 -9.64 -18.66
C VAL A 58 0.79 -8.68 -19.80
N LEU A 59 1.81 -8.00 -20.34
CA LEU A 59 1.61 -7.20 -21.54
C LEU A 59 1.32 -8.10 -22.74
N LYS A 60 0.31 -7.76 -23.54
CA LYS A 60 -0.04 -8.46 -24.81
C LYS A 60 1.13 -8.55 -25.79
N THR A 61 2.06 -7.61 -25.70
CA THR A 61 3.24 -7.53 -26.58
C THR A 61 4.39 -8.44 -26.17
N MET A 62 4.30 -9.11 -25.00
CA MET A 62 5.35 -10.01 -24.52
C MET A 62 5.42 -11.29 -25.34
N LYS A 63 6.60 -11.55 -25.91
CA LYS A 63 6.87 -12.79 -26.68
C LYS A 63 7.21 -14.00 -25.81
N ARG A 64 7.77 -13.78 -24.61
CA ARG A 64 8.12 -14.82 -23.63
C ARG A 64 7.54 -14.41 -22.28
N VAL A 65 6.65 -15.24 -21.76
CA VAL A 65 5.86 -14.94 -20.55
C VAL A 65 6.37 -15.69 -19.33
N ALA A 66 7.03 -16.86 -19.52
CA ALA A 66 7.37 -17.78 -18.42
C ALA A 66 8.17 -17.12 -17.29
N ASP A 67 9.22 -16.37 -17.63
CA ASP A 67 10.13 -15.74 -16.66
C ASP A 67 10.00 -14.20 -16.62
N ALA A 68 8.92 -13.68 -17.19
CA ALA A 68 8.70 -12.24 -17.21
C ALA A 68 8.04 -11.77 -15.93
N PRO A 69 8.33 -10.53 -15.47
CA PRO A 69 7.55 -9.91 -14.43
C PRO A 69 6.06 -9.83 -14.80
N VAL A 70 5.22 -10.01 -13.80
CA VAL A 70 3.76 -10.00 -13.96
C VAL A 70 3.12 -8.84 -13.19
N PHE A 71 1.92 -8.47 -13.57
CA PHE A 71 1.13 -7.47 -12.85
C PHE A 71 0.12 -8.10 -11.90
N MET A 72 -0.05 -7.47 -10.73
CA MET A 72 -1.26 -7.52 -9.92
C MET A 72 -2.03 -6.20 -10.10
N LEU A 73 -3.37 -6.27 -10.09
CA LEU A 73 -4.22 -5.09 -10.17
C LEU A 73 -4.28 -4.42 -8.80
N THR A 74 -3.70 -3.24 -8.68
CA THR A 74 -3.57 -2.50 -7.42
C THR A 74 -4.08 -1.08 -7.51
N GLN A 75 -4.55 -0.54 -6.40
CA GLN A 75 -5.01 0.84 -6.26
C GLN A 75 -4.75 1.35 -4.86
N GLU A 76 -4.11 2.50 -4.73
CA GLU A 76 -4.10 3.25 -3.49
C GLU A 76 -5.20 4.32 -3.51
N ILE A 77 -5.99 4.41 -2.43
CA ILE A 77 -7.10 5.35 -2.28
C ILE A 77 -6.86 6.20 -1.04
N SER A 78 -7.05 7.51 -1.17
CA SER A 78 -7.06 8.45 -0.05
C SER A 78 -8.45 8.56 0.54
N CYS A 79 -8.67 8.03 1.73
CA CYS A 79 -9.88 8.23 2.53
C CYS A 79 -9.73 9.52 3.35
N VAL A 80 -10.61 10.49 3.14
CA VAL A 80 -10.61 11.78 3.87
C VAL A 80 -12.00 12.06 4.40
N TYR A 81 -12.15 12.02 5.72
CA TYR A 81 -13.46 12.12 6.39
C TYR A 81 -13.34 12.68 7.80
N THR A 82 -14.46 12.90 8.45
CA THR A 82 -14.50 13.28 9.86
C THR A 82 -15.05 12.13 10.70
N ASP A 83 -14.35 11.77 11.76
CA ASP A 83 -14.79 10.79 12.74
C ASP A 83 -14.62 11.36 14.16
N LYS A 84 -15.71 11.32 14.96
CA LYS A 84 -15.75 11.85 16.33
C LYS A 84 -15.19 13.28 16.44
N GLY A 85 -15.53 14.14 15.46
CA GLY A 85 -15.09 15.52 15.40
C GLY A 85 -13.63 15.75 14.98
N LYS A 86 -12.87 14.69 14.64
CA LYS A 86 -11.49 14.77 14.15
C LYS A 86 -11.44 14.50 12.66
N GLY A 87 -10.67 15.32 11.92
CA GLY A 87 -10.37 15.04 10.50
C GLY A 87 -9.44 13.85 10.37
N ARG A 88 -9.90 12.82 9.68
CA ARG A 88 -9.15 11.56 9.43
C ARG A 88 -8.69 11.49 8.00
N ARG A 89 -7.48 10.97 7.80
CA ARG A 89 -6.88 10.79 6.48
C ARG A 89 -6.07 9.51 6.48
N ASN A 90 -6.46 8.57 5.62
CA ASN A 90 -5.80 7.27 5.50
C ASN A 90 -5.59 6.92 4.03
N HIS A 91 -4.45 6.35 3.70
CA HIS A 91 -4.22 5.70 2.43
C HIS A 91 -4.42 4.19 2.59
N ILE A 92 -5.20 3.63 1.71
CA ILE A 92 -5.51 2.20 1.71
C ILE A 92 -5.17 1.63 0.33
N LEU A 93 -4.32 0.62 0.33
CA LEU A 93 -4.01 -0.16 -0.85
C LEU A 93 -5.07 -1.27 -1.00
N ILE A 94 -5.68 -1.32 -2.16
CA ILE A 94 -6.61 -2.37 -2.58
C ILE A 94 -5.96 -3.18 -3.68
N VAL A 95 -5.99 -4.51 -3.56
CA VAL A 95 -5.53 -5.43 -4.60
C VAL A 95 -6.68 -6.33 -5.01
N LEU A 96 -6.93 -6.46 -6.30
CA LEU A 96 -8.05 -7.23 -6.85
C LEU A 96 -7.57 -8.29 -7.84
N PRO A 97 -8.26 -9.46 -7.90
CA PRO A 97 -7.81 -10.61 -8.69
C PRO A 97 -8.10 -10.49 -10.19
N ASN A 98 -9.05 -9.63 -10.60
CA ASN A 98 -9.49 -9.56 -12.00
C ASN A 98 -10.13 -8.21 -12.34
N PHE A 99 -10.29 -7.93 -13.65
CA PHE A 99 -10.87 -6.68 -14.12
C PHE A 99 -12.37 -6.54 -13.82
N ASP A 100 -13.10 -7.63 -13.68
CA ASP A 100 -14.53 -7.56 -13.33
C ASP A 100 -14.69 -7.03 -11.89
N ALA A 101 -13.84 -7.43 -10.97
CA ALA A 101 -13.79 -6.87 -9.62
C ALA A 101 -13.40 -5.39 -9.64
N VAL A 102 -12.42 -5.01 -10.48
CA VAL A 102 -12.03 -3.60 -10.68
C VAL A 102 -13.20 -2.76 -11.19
N ASP A 103 -13.97 -3.26 -12.15
CA ASP A 103 -15.14 -2.55 -12.70
C ASP A 103 -16.23 -2.37 -11.64
N ARG A 104 -16.52 -3.42 -10.85
CA ARG A 104 -17.51 -3.34 -9.75
C ARG A 104 -17.09 -2.29 -8.72
N LEU A 105 -15.84 -2.34 -8.26
CA LEU A 105 -15.32 -1.36 -7.29
C LEU A 105 -15.33 0.05 -7.87
N SER A 106 -14.80 0.26 -9.07
CA SER A 106 -14.74 1.57 -9.72
C SER A 106 -16.13 2.17 -9.91
N THR A 107 -17.13 1.35 -10.31
CA THR A 107 -18.53 1.78 -10.46
C THR A 107 -19.13 2.22 -9.12
N ALA A 108 -18.82 1.52 -8.04
CA ALA A 108 -19.28 1.90 -6.70
C ALA A 108 -18.64 3.22 -6.24
N LEU A 109 -17.31 3.34 -6.36
CA LEU A 109 -16.55 4.50 -5.90
C LEU A 109 -16.82 5.76 -6.74
N GLN A 110 -17.15 5.62 -8.02
CA GLN A 110 -17.51 6.76 -8.89
C GLN A 110 -18.75 7.53 -8.39
N LYS A 111 -19.63 6.87 -7.63
CA LYS A 111 -20.80 7.52 -6.98
C LYS A 111 -20.40 8.39 -5.78
N ILE A 112 -19.20 8.17 -5.23
CA ILE A 112 -18.70 8.83 -4.02
C ILE A 112 -17.78 10.01 -4.37
N GLY A 113 -17.00 9.88 -5.45
CA GLY A 113 -16.07 10.93 -5.85
C GLY A 113 -15.54 10.82 -7.26
N ASN A 114 -14.78 11.82 -7.67
CA ASN A 114 -14.23 11.91 -9.03
C ASN A 114 -12.94 11.09 -9.16
N LEU A 115 -13.05 9.89 -9.71
CA LEU A 115 -11.93 8.99 -9.96
C LEU A 115 -10.97 9.47 -11.08
N ALA A 116 -11.39 10.43 -11.90
CA ALA A 116 -10.56 10.97 -12.97
C ALA A 116 -9.66 12.14 -12.53
N SER A 117 -9.79 12.60 -11.30
CA SER A 117 -9.04 13.75 -10.78
C SER A 117 -7.57 13.44 -10.49
N ASP A 118 -7.27 12.19 -10.11
CA ASP A 118 -5.93 11.72 -9.73
C ASP A 118 -5.90 10.19 -9.85
N GLY A 119 -4.74 9.61 -10.17
CA GLY A 119 -4.55 8.16 -10.12
C GLY A 119 -4.83 7.59 -8.72
N ARG A 120 -4.46 8.33 -7.68
CA ARG A 120 -4.86 8.08 -6.29
C ARG A 120 -5.99 9.03 -5.88
N PRO A 121 -7.26 8.66 -6.10
CA PRO A 121 -8.39 9.54 -5.84
C PRO A 121 -8.55 9.81 -4.34
N ILE A 122 -9.01 11.03 -4.03
CA ILE A 122 -9.42 11.42 -2.67
C ILE A 122 -10.92 11.24 -2.58
N LEU A 123 -11.35 10.36 -1.66
CA LEU A 123 -12.76 10.05 -1.46
C LEU A 123 -13.21 10.46 -0.06
N GLY A 124 -14.40 11.07 0.02
CA GLY A 124 -15.06 11.45 1.27
C GLY A 124 -15.73 10.26 1.94
N MET A 125 -14.96 9.23 2.27
CA MET A 125 -15.44 8.00 2.90
C MET A 125 -14.44 7.47 3.92
N SER A 126 -14.92 6.64 4.86
CA SER A 126 -14.05 6.01 5.85
C SER A 126 -13.23 4.86 5.26
N ALA A 127 -12.12 4.51 5.93
CA ALA A 127 -11.35 3.31 5.59
C ALA A 127 -12.20 2.04 5.77
N ARG A 128 -13.09 2.02 6.76
CA ARG A 128 -14.07 0.94 6.99
C ARG A 128 -14.99 0.76 5.77
N ASP A 129 -15.60 1.84 5.28
CA ASP A 129 -16.55 1.77 4.16
C ASP A 129 -15.84 1.41 2.85
N LEU A 130 -14.64 1.92 2.61
CA LEU A 130 -13.83 1.51 1.47
C LEU A 130 -13.53 0.00 1.51
N SER A 131 -13.20 -0.52 2.69
CA SER A 131 -12.94 -1.96 2.87
C SER A 131 -14.17 -2.81 2.55
N GLU A 132 -15.35 -2.37 2.99
CA GLU A 132 -16.62 -3.03 2.67
C GLU A 132 -16.90 -3.02 1.16
N HIS A 133 -16.72 -1.88 0.48
CA HIS A 133 -16.86 -1.79 -0.98
C HIS A 133 -15.89 -2.72 -1.72
N ALA A 134 -14.64 -2.83 -1.25
CA ALA A 134 -13.67 -3.74 -1.86
C ALA A 134 -14.08 -5.20 -1.73
N LEU A 135 -14.56 -5.63 -0.55
CA LEU A 135 -15.04 -7.01 -0.32
C LEU A 135 -16.35 -7.31 -1.05
N LEU A 136 -17.24 -6.32 -1.23
CA LEU A 136 -18.44 -6.46 -2.06
C LEU A 136 -18.09 -6.57 -3.55
N ALA A 137 -17.02 -5.92 -3.99
CA ALA A 137 -16.52 -6.06 -5.34
C ALA A 137 -15.92 -7.45 -5.59
N ASP A 138 -15.17 -7.98 -4.63
CA ASP A 138 -14.64 -9.34 -4.65
C ASP A 138 -14.27 -9.79 -3.22
N SER A 139 -14.80 -10.91 -2.77
CA SER A 139 -14.52 -11.45 -1.43
C SER A 139 -13.05 -11.87 -1.23
N GLY A 140 -12.29 -11.98 -2.32
CA GLY A 140 -10.86 -12.22 -2.32
C GLY A 140 -10.01 -10.96 -2.31
N ALA A 141 -10.61 -9.76 -2.29
CA ALA A 141 -9.88 -8.49 -2.24
C ALA A 141 -8.88 -8.46 -1.08
N LEU A 142 -7.67 -7.92 -1.35
CA LEU A 142 -6.71 -7.61 -0.30
C LEU A 142 -6.82 -6.12 0.04
N ILE A 143 -6.91 -5.86 1.34
CA ILE A 143 -7.02 -4.53 1.91
C ILE A 143 -5.82 -4.35 2.83
N ILE A 144 -4.97 -3.37 2.51
CA ILE A 144 -3.71 -3.14 3.20
C ILE A 144 -3.61 -1.65 3.56
N PRO A 145 -3.67 -1.28 4.83
CA PRO A 145 -3.31 0.07 5.25
C PRO A 145 -1.90 0.41 4.79
N ALA A 146 -1.76 1.48 3.99
CA ALA A 146 -0.49 1.88 3.40
C ALA A 146 0.35 2.67 4.40
N HIS A 147 1.69 2.47 4.37
CA HIS A 147 2.71 3.24 5.12
C HIS A 147 2.21 3.75 6.49
N ILE A 148 1.86 2.84 7.39
CA ILE A 148 1.02 3.08 8.57
C ILE A 148 1.54 4.10 9.59
N TRP A 149 2.80 4.55 9.49
CA TRP A 149 3.45 5.47 10.43
C TRP A 149 3.79 6.86 9.87
N THR A 150 3.38 7.20 8.65
CA THR A 150 3.54 8.59 8.18
C THR A 150 2.64 9.53 8.99
N PRO A 151 3.05 10.79 9.31
CA PRO A 151 2.25 11.69 10.15
C PRO A 151 0.84 11.99 9.60
N TRP A 152 0.73 12.03 8.27
CA TRP A 152 -0.51 12.26 7.53
C TRP A 152 -0.83 11.07 6.64
N PHE A 153 -2.10 10.82 6.39
CA PHE A 153 -2.59 9.81 5.46
C PHE A 153 -2.21 8.38 5.84
N SER A 154 -2.10 8.08 7.11
CA SER A 154 -1.79 6.74 7.61
C SER A 154 -2.61 6.36 8.83
N THR A 155 -2.70 5.06 9.11
CA THR A 155 -3.54 4.54 10.19
C THR A 155 -3.04 5.02 11.55
N PHE A 156 -1.74 5.01 11.82
CA PHE A 156 -1.15 5.47 13.09
C PHE A 156 -0.54 6.88 13.02
N GLY A 157 -0.91 7.64 11.99
CA GLY A 157 -0.37 8.98 11.77
C GLY A 157 -0.71 9.95 12.90
N SER A 158 0.30 10.57 13.48
CA SER A 158 0.17 11.50 14.61
C SER A 158 -0.75 12.69 14.34
N LYS A 159 -0.96 13.06 13.09
CA LYS A 159 -1.75 14.24 12.69
C LYS A 159 -3.19 13.89 12.27
N SER A 160 -3.43 12.70 11.74
CA SER A 160 -4.76 12.35 11.19
C SER A 160 -5.14 10.89 11.33
N GLY A 161 -4.34 10.10 12.03
CA GLY A 161 -4.56 8.67 12.23
C GLY A 161 -5.39 8.34 13.48
N TYR A 162 -5.30 7.08 13.85
CA TYR A 162 -5.95 6.43 14.99
C TYR A 162 -4.90 5.79 15.90
N ASP A 163 -5.32 5.32 17.06
CA ASP A 163 -4.44 4.61 17.99
C ASP A 163 -4.50 3.08 17.82
N SER A 164 -5.43 2.56 16.99
CA SER A 164 -5.52 1.13 16.66
C SER A 164 -6.11 0.89 15.26
N ILE A 165 -5.83 -0.31 14.70
CA ILE A 165 -6.46 -0.80 13.46
C ILE A 165 -7.97 -0.95 13.67
N VAL A 166 -8.39 -1.46 14.84
CA VAL A 166 -9.81 -1.65 15.16
C VAL A 166 -10.57 -0.32 15.20
N GLU A 167 -9.97 0.75 15.72
CA GLU A 167 -10.61 2.07 15.69
C GLU A 167 -10.76 2.64 14.28
N CYS A 168 -9.83 2.34 13.38
CA CYS A 168 -9.86 2.81 12.00
C CYS A 168 -10.84 2.03 11.13
N PHE A 169 -10.88 0.70 11.29
CA PHE A 169 -11.59 -0.21 10.39
C PHE A 169 -12.84 -0.85 11.00
N HIS A 170 -13.07 -0.68 12.32
CA HIS A 170 -14.20 -1.27 13.07
C HIS A 170 -14.34 -2.79 12.80
N ASP A 171 -15.51 -3.23 12.37
CA ASP A 171 -15.82 -4.63 12.00
C ASP A 171 -14.96 -5.14 10.82
N MET A 172 -14.52 -4.25 9.94
CA MET A 172 -13.65 -4.60 8.80
C MET A 172 -12.20 -4.90 9.22
N ALA A 173 -11.78 -4.61 10.45
CA ALA A 173 -10.44 -4.94 10.96
C ALA A 173 -10.12 -6.45 10.85
N LEU A 174 -11.12 -7.32 10.90
CA LEU A 174 -10.97 -8.77 10.73
C LEU A 174 -10.56 -9.19 9.30
N HIS A 175 -10.76 -8.30 8.34
CA HIS A 175 -10.44 -8.52 6.92
C HIS A 175 -9.09 -7.91 6.51
N ILE A 176 -8.44 -7.17 7.42
CA ILE A 176 -7.08 -6.66 7.20
C ILE A 176 -6.09 -7.80 7.48
N ALA A 177 -5.44 -8.30 6.45
CA ALA A 177 -4.46 -9.38 6.58
C ALA A 177 -3.02 -8.89 6.75
N ALA A 178 -2.73 -7.68 6.28
CA ALA A 178 -1.39 -7.09 6.30
C ALA A 178 -1.44 -5.60 6.56
N VAL A 179 -0.33 -5.06 7.05
CA VAL A 179 -0.03 -3.63 7.17
C VAL A 179 1.29 -3.32 6.49
N GLU A 180 1.42 -2.14 5.92
CA GLU A 180 2.61 -1.74 5.19
C GLU A 180 3.54 -0.88 6.03
N THR A 181 4.83 -1.22 6.05
CA THR A 181 5.88 -0.45 6.73
C THR A 181 6.00 0.96 6.13
N GLY A 182 6.11 1.02 4.81
CA GLY A 182 6.49 2.26 4.11
C GLY A 182 7.88 2.74 4.51
N LEU A 183 8.32 3.87 3.95
CA LEU A 183 9.67 4.41 4.17
C LEU A 183 9.92 4.96 5.60
N SER A 184 8.93 4.92 6.48
CA SER A 184 9.00 5.54 7.82
C SER A 184 9.14 4.54 8.96
N SER A 185 9.06 3.24 8.66
CA SER A 185 9.22 2.17 9.65
C SER A 185 9.70 0.89 9.00
N ASP A 186 10.18 -0.03 9.82
CA ASP A 186 10.57 -1.38 9.47
C ASP A 186 9.80 -2.43 10.31
N PRO A 187 9.93 -3.72 10.04
CA PRO A 187 9.28 -4.76 10.84
C PRO A 187 9.65 -4.73 12.33
N LEU A 188 10.90 -4.42 12.69
CA LEU A 188 11.35 -4.39 14.09
C LEU A 188 10.64 -3.27 14.86
N MET A 189 10.43 -2.12 14.24
CA MET A 189 9.66 -1.02 14.80
C MET A 189 8.19 -1.41 15.00
N ASN A 190 7.60 -2.09 14.01
CA ASN A 190 6.21 -2.52 14.04
C ASN A 190 5.96 -3.60 15.10
N TRP A 191 6.87 -4.54 15.31
CA TRP A 191 6.76 -5.58 16.34
C TRP A 191 6.83 -5.05 17.78
N ARG A 192 7.15 -3.78 18.00
CA ARG A 192 7.04 -3.14 19.32
C ARG A 192 5.58 -2.81 19.70
N VAL A 193 4.65 -2.93 18.76
CA VAL A 193 3.22 -2.70 18.95
C VAL A 193 2.50 -4.03 18.90
N SER A 194 2.11 -4.58 20.04
CA SER A 194 1.55 -5.93 20.17
C SER A 194 0.26 -6.15 19.39
N GLU A 195 -0.52 -5.11 19.12
CA GLU A 195 -1.69 -5.21 18.24
C GLU A 195 -1.30 -5.68 16.84
N LEU A 196 -0.13 -5.28 16.33
CA LEU A 196 0.33 -5.61 14.99
C LEU A 196 0.77 -7.06 14.82
N ASP A 197 0.96 -7.81 15.89
CA ASP A 197 1.26 -9.24 15.84
C ASP A 197 0.18 -10.07 15.12
N ARG A 198 -1.02 -9.50 14.96
CA ARG A 198 -2.17 -10.12 14.28
C ARG A 198 -2.15 -9.94 12.77
N TYR A 199 -1.27 -9.11 12.24
CA TYR A 199 -1.23 -8.74 10.83
C TYR A 199 0.10 -9.14 10.21
N ALA A 200 0.08 -9.55 8.95
CA ALA A 200 1.31 -9.67 8.20
C ALA A 200 1.93 -8.28 8.01
N ILE A 201 3.26 -8.21 8.03
CA ILE A 201 3.98 -6.97 7.72
C ILE A 201 4.50 -7.10 6.30
N VAL A 202 4.17 -6.13 5.45
CA VAL A 202 4.63 -6.04 4.06
C VAL A 202 5.37 -4.73 3.84
N SER A 203 6.24 -4.73 2.84
CA SER A 203 7.00 -3.58 2.40
C SER A 203 6.78 -3.36 0.91
N HIS A 204 6.34 -2.15 0.54
CA HIS A 204 6.14 -1.75 -0.85
C HIS A 204 6.72 -0.35 -1.07
N GLY A 205 7.37 -0.15 -2.21
CA GLY A 205 8.21 1.02 -2.43
C GLY A 205 7.49 2.35 -2.68
N ASP A 206 6.15 2.40 -2.74
CA ASP A 206 5.37 3.63 -3.05
C ASP A 206 6.02 4.45 -4.19
N ALA A 207 6.32 3.77 -5.31
CA ALA A 207 7.16 4.31 -6.35
C ALA A 207 6.46 5.39 -7.17
N HIS A 208 7.00 6.60 -7.17
CA HIS A 208 6.57 7.75 -7.97
C HIS A 208 7.39 7.92 -9.27
N SER A 209 8.32 7.01 -9.52
CA SER A 209 9.09 6.94 -10.78
C SER A 209 9.65 5.52 -10.98
N PRO A 210 9.95 5.09 -12.22
CA PRO A 210 10.54 3.76 -12.48
C PRO A 210 11.84 3.50 -11.69
N ARG A 211 12.66 4.53 -11.48
CA ARG A 211 13.91 4.42 -10.70
C ARG A 211 13.68 4.01 -9.24
N LYS A 212 12.50 4.30 -8.67
CA LYS A 212 12.14 4.01 -7.28
C LYS A 212 11.44 2.67 -7.10
N VAL A 213 11.11 1.97 -8.18
CA VAL A 213 10.59 0.59 -8.12
C VAL A 213 11.63 -0.30 -7.45
N GLY A 214 11.19 -1.15 -6.53
CA GLY A 214 12.04 -2.11 -5.82
C GLY A 214 12.99 -1.49 -4.78
N ARG A 215 12.77 -0.26 -4.33
CA ARG A 215 13.46 0.30 -3.15
C ARG A 215 12.98 -0.34 -1.85
N GLU A 216 11.79 -0.90 -1.86
CA GLU A 216 11.19 -1.78 -0.87
C GLU A 216 10.45 -2.91 -1.60
N ALA A 217 10.43 -4.10 -1.01
CA ALA A 217 9.74 -5.25 -1.56
C ALA A 217 9.42 -6.28 -0.48
N THR A 218 8.43 -7.13 -0.74
CA THR A 218 8.08 -8.29 0.08
C THR A 218 8.42 -9.56 -0.69
N VAL A 219 9.16 -10.46 -0.07
CA VAL A 219 9.54 -11.75 -0.66
C VAL A 219 8.64 -12.85 -0.10
N TYR A 220 7.98 -13.54 -1.01
CA TYR A 220 7.05 -14.62 -0.70
C TYR A 220 7.63 -15.98 -1.09
N GLU A 221 7.55 -16.95 -0.20
CA GLU A 221 7.69 -18.37 -0.52
C GLU A 221 6.30 -18.93 -0.80
N VAL A 222 6.06 -19.33 -2.05
CA VAL A 222 4.74 -19.84 -2.48
C VAL A 222 4.90 -21.10 -3.31
N ALA A 223 3.92 -21.99 -3.21
CA ALA A 223 3.94 -23.26 -3.95
C ALA A 223 3.95 -23.07 -5.46
N SER A 224 3.27 -22.04 -5.95
CA SER A 224 3.28 -21.55 -7.32
C SER A 224 2.85 -20.09 -7.33
N PRO A 225 3.40 -19.26 -8.21
CA PRO A 225 2.99 -17.87 -8.31
C PRO A 225 1.52 -17.73 -8.74
N SER A 226 0.66 -17.22 -7.84
CA SER A 226 -0.74 -16.88 -8.12
C SER A 226 -1.24 -15.85 -7.11
N TYR A 227 -2.30 -15.15 -7.46
CA TYR A 227 -2.96 -14.21 -6.56
C TYR A 227 -3.40 -14.90 -5.25
N GLU A 228 -4.02 -16.08 -5.37
CA GLU A 228 -4.50 -16.86 -4.24
C GLU A 228 -3.38 -17.27 -3.31
N ASN A 229 -2.24 -17.70 -3.85
CA ASN A 229 -1.10 -18.13 -3.03
C ASN A 229 -0.42 -16.94 -2.31
N ILE A 230 -0.38 -15.76 -2.92
CA ILE A 230 0.06 -14.53 -2.23
C ILE A 230 -0.92 -14.16 -1.11
N ARG A 231 -2.24 -14.19 -1.39
CA ARG A 231 -3.27 -13.94 -0.38
C ARG A 231 -3.16 -14.92 0.79
N ASP A 232 -2.94 -16.20 0.49
CA ASP A 232 -2.78 -17.23 1.52
C ASP A 232 -1.50 -17.03 2.33
N ALA A 233 -0.40 -16.59 1.69
CA ALA A 233 0.84 -16.23 2.38
C ALA A 233 0.64 -15.07 3.36
N LEU A 234 -0.10 -14.02 2.96
CA LEU A 234 -0.44 -12.90 3.84
C LEU A 234 -1.27 -13.38 5.06
N LYS A 235 -2.32 -14.18 4.81
CA LYS A 235 -3.17 -14.73 5.88
C LYS A 235 -2.41 -15.67 6.82
N ALA A 236 -1.50 -16.46 6.30
CA ALA A 236 -0.68 -17.38 7.10
C ALA A 236 0.34 -16.62 7.95
N SER A 237 0.96 -15.58 7.40
CA SER A 237 1.94 -14.75 8.11
C SER A 237 1.32 -13.89 9.21
N ALA A 238 0.02 -13.58 9.10
CA ALA A 238 -0.76 -12.89 10.12
C ALA A 238 -1.16 -13.79 11.30
N ARG A 239 -0.98 -15.11 11.20
CA ARG A 239 -1.32 -16.06 12.27
C ARG A 239 -0.13 -16.31 13.18
N LEU A 240 -0.37 -16.27 14.48
CA LEU A 240 0.66 -16.47 15.50
C LEU A 240 1.06 -17.94 15.73
N ASP A 241 0.39 -18.89 15.10
CA ASP A 241 0.76 -20.30 15.23
C ASP A 241 2.04 -20.61 14.43
N LYS A 242 3.16 -20.59 15.13
CA LYS A 242 4.50 -20.83 14.58
C LYS A 242 4.93 -22.31 14.66
N THR A 243 4.05 -23.22 15.04
CA THR A 243 4.42 -24.64 15.24
C THR A 243 4.68 -25.36 13.93
N ARG A 244 4.22 -24.85 12.79
CA ARG A 244 4.44 -25.39 11.45
C ARG A 244 4.53 -24.29 10.42
N LEU A 245 5.58 -24.28 9.61
CA LEU A 245 5.69 -23.39 8.46
C LEU A 245 4.54 -23.69 7.47
N PRO A 246 3.74 -22.69 7.09
CA PRO A 246 2.70 -22.86 6.09
C PRO A 246 3.32 -23.09 4.71
N LYS A 247 2.52 -23.61 3.76
CA LYS A 247 2.95 -23.82 2.39
C LYS A 247 3.28 -22.53 1.65
N ASN A 248 2.56 -21.47 1.99
CA ASN A 248 2.73 -20.12 1.44
C ASN A 248 2.96 -19.16 2.62
N TYR A 249 4.00 -18.34 2.58
CA TYR A 249 4.33 -17.39 3.66
C TYR A 249 5.21 -16.25 3.15
N ILE A 250 5.33 -15.19 3.95
CA ILE A 250 6.31 -14.12 3.74
C ILE A 250 7.66 -14.60 4.27
N ALA A 251 8.65 -14.71 3.40
CA ALA A 251 10.00 -15.12 3.77
C ALA A 251 10.75 -13.97 4.47
N TYR A 252 10.75 -12.79 3.88
CA TYR A 252 11.34 -11.57 4.43
C TYR A 252 10.85 -10.34 3.66
N THR A 253 11.18 -9.16 4.18
CA THR A 253 10.99 -7.88 3.49
C THR A 253 12.33 -7.26 3.14
N ILE A 254 12.35 -6.44 2.11
CA ILE A 254 13.46 -5.57 1.73
C ILE A 254 13.03 -4.16 2.08
N GLU A 255 13.74 -3.55 3.03
CA GLU A 255 13.37 -2.27 3.62
C GLU A 255 14.34 -1.16 3.22
N PHE A 256 13.81 0.03 3.07
CA PHE A 256 14.57 1.26 3.10
C PHE A 256 14.97 1.55 4.56
N TYR A 257 16.09 2.20 4.78
CA TYR A 257 16.49 2.62 6.12
C TYR A 257 15.57 3.73 6.63
N PRO A 258 14.71 3.48 7.65
CA PRO A 258 13.78 4.49 8.14
C PRO A 258 14.47 5.76 8.63
N GLU A 259 15.72 5.65 9.10
CA GLU A 259 16.56 6.78 9.55
C GLU A 259 16.86 7.79 8.44
N GLU A 260 16.89 7.37 7.18
CA GLU A 260 17.00 8.23 6.03
C GLU A 260 15.65 8.83 5.62
N GLY A 261 14.56 8.34 6.21
CA GLY A 261 13.19 8.76 5.95
C GLY A 261 12.92 10.16 6.52
N LYS A 262 12.17 10.94 5.79
CA LYS A 262 11.79 12.32 6.14
C LYS A 262 11.10 12.46 7.50
N TYR A 263 10.48 11.39 8.00
CA TYR A 263 9.63 11.38 9.19
C TYR A 263 10.24 10.60 10.38
N HIS A 264 11.48 10.15 10.26
CA HIS A 264 12.13 9.38 11.32
C HIS A 264 12.40 10.23 12.56
N PHE A 265 12.98 11.41 12.36
CA PHE A 265 13.23 12.36 13.43
C PHE A 265 12.06 13.33 13.60
N ASP A 266 11.80 13.73 14.84
CA ASP A 266 10.90 14.83 15.12
C ASP A 266 11.43 16.12 14.54
N GLY A 267 10.57 16.96 13.97
CA GLY A 267 11.13 18.14 13.33
C GLY A 267 10.14 19.22 12.95
N HIS A 268 10.71 20.36 12.65
CA HIS A 268 10.01 21.51 12.11
C HIS A 268 10.80 22.09 10.94
N ARG A 269 10.46 21.65 9.73
CA ARG A 269 11.20 21.99 8.49
C ARG A 269 11.35 23.49 8.26
N ALA A 270 10.32 24.29 8.58
CA ALA A 270 10.37 25.74 8.39
C ALA A 270 11.39 26.44 9.31
N CYS A 271 11.83 25.75 10.37
CA CYS A 271 12.82 26.24 11.34
C CYS A 271 14.13 25.46 11.27
N ASP A 272 14.27 24.56 10.28
CA ASP A 272 15.43 23.66 10.13
C ASP A 272 15.78 22.90 11.43
N VAL A 273 14.73 22.38 12.11
CA VAL A 273 14.85 21.60 13.35
C VAL A 273 14.61 20.15 13.02
N SER A 274 15.54 19.27 13.46
CA SER A 274 15.43 17.81 13.40
C SER A 274 16.06 17.25 14.66
N PHE A 275 15.24 16.52 15.47
CA PHE A 275 15.60 16.08 16.80
C PHE A 275 15.43 14.57 16.97
N ALA A 276 16.39 13.92 17.61
CA ALA A 276 16.22 12.60 18.18
C ALA A 276 15.23 12.65 19.37
N PRO A 277 14.63 11.50 19.78
CA PRO A 277 13.61 11.47 20.85
C PRO A 277 14.06 12.13 22.17
N GLU A 278 15.35 11.98 22.54
CA GLU A 278 15.93 12.59 23.75
C GLU A 278 15.98 14.11 23.66
N GLU A 279 16.28 14.64 22.48
CA GLU A 279 16.30 16.10 22.24
C GLU A 279 14.88 16.66 22.23
N THR A 280 13.93 15.94 21.64
CA THR A 280 12.50 16.30 21.67
C THR A 280 12.00 16.37 23.11
N LYS A 281 12.35 15.40 23.95
CA LYS A 281 12.00 15.39 25.38
C LYS A 281 12.62 16.58 26.12
N LYS A 282 13.90 16.90 25.90
CA LYS A 282 14.58 18.05 26.50
C LYS A 282 13.92 19.37 26.13
N ASN A 283 13.34 19.47 24.96
CA ASN A 283 12.62 20.65 24.46
C ASN A 283 11.10 20.60 24.74
N ASN A 284 10.63 19.65 25.58
CA ASN A 284 9.21 19.46 25.91
C ASN A 284 8.30 19.29 24.67
N GLY A 285 8.80 18.65 23.61
CA GLY A 285 8.07 18.45 22.35
C GLY A 285 7.85 19.72 21.53
N LEU A 286 8.57 20.80 21.82
CA LEU A 286 8.39 22.10 21.16
C LEU A 286 9.62 22.51 20.36
N CYS A 287 9.37 23.09 19.20
CA CYS A 287 10.41 23.72 18.40
C CYS A 287 11.06 24.90 19.17
N PRO A 288 12.39 24.91 19.36
CA PRO A 288 13.06 25.98 20.11
C PRO A 288 12.96 27.34 19.43
N GLN A 289 12.77 27.37 18.11
CA GLN A 289 12.71 28.62 17.34
C GLN A 289 11.30 29.26 17.38
N CYS A 290 10.25 28.48 17.06
CA CYS A 290 8.89 29.03 16.92
C CYS A 290 7.89 28.55 17.98
N ARG A 291 8.31 27.71 18.91
CA ARG A 291 7.51 27.18 20.01
C ARG A 291 6.28 26.35 19.60
N LYS A 292 6.16 25.98 18.33
CA LYS A 292 5.11 25.06 17.86
C LYS A 292 5.51 23.61 18.20
N PRO A 293 4.53 22.70 18.34
CA PRO A 293 4.82 21.28 18.50
C PRO A 293 5.68 20.74 17.35
N LEU A 294 6.61 19.86 17.71
CA LEU A 294 7.46 19.12 16.78
C LEU A 294 6.71 17.94 16.15
#